data_4e88c1bedefcb25c3f3f0fc3483009ce
#
_entry.id   4e88c1bedefcb25c3f3f0fc3483009ce
#
_cell.length_a   1.000
_cell.length_b   1.000
_cell.length_c   1.000
_cell.angle_alpha   90.00
_cell.angle_beta   90.00
_cell.angle_gamma   90.00
#
_symmetry.space_group_name_H-M   'P 1'
#
loop_
_entity.id
_entity.type
_entity.pdbx_description
1 polymer ?
#
loop_
_entity_poly.entity_id
_entity_poly.type
_entity_poly.pdbx_seq_one_letter_code
_entity_poly.pdbx_strand_id
1 'polypeptide(L)'
;MKFTVTATIPIELEINCQSKKEALDTATTILQEQRYDGDYASIVADCIESALVSGSVNMTATDNHEALVNELRAKRKISIKDMNAFLKCKIDKNDDMMFDDNYINVNLWMMDVDKALGLDVCTSDNDEYVTISLNWYPKAAEHPNKREINIFVIYAETYGDDFDMELEMNDAEYATVLADFKKKFKDTFGKSLEDIWNEESEEE
;
A
#
# COMPACT_ATOMS: atom_id res chain seq x y z
N MET A 1 11.51 -6.32 3.88
CA MET A 1 10.31 -6.48 4.72
C MET A 1 10.33 -5.45 5.84
N LYS A 2 9.29 -4.63 6.01
CA LYS A 2 9.21 -3.65 7.08
C LYS A 2 8.00 -3.91 7.95
N PHE A 3 8.23 -4.13 9.22
CA PHE A 3 7.21 -4.35 10.22
C PHE A 3 7.10 -3.14 11.13
N THR A 4 5.87 -2.76 11.48
CA THR A 4 5.62 -1.86 12.61
C THR A 4 5.45 -2.71 13.86
N VAL A 5 6.36 -2.55 14.81
CA VAL A 5 6.26 -3.22 16.12
C VAL A 5 5.73 -2.22 17.13
N THR A 6 4.60 -2.53 17.73
CA THR A 6 4.02 -1.75 18.81
C THR A 6 4.20 -2.50 20.12
N ALA A 7 4.80 -1.84 21.11
CA ALA A 7 4.95 -2.36 22.46
C ALA A 7 4.14 -1.49 23.43
N THR A 8 3.34 -2.13 24.27
CA THR A 8 2.68 -1.47 25.40
C THR A 8 3.38 -1.90 26.68
N ILE A 9 4.00 -0.93 27.36
CA ILE A 9 4.79 -1.15 28.56
C ILE A 9 4.11 -0.43 29.71
N PRO A 10 3.73 -1.12 30.79
CA PRO A 10 3.22 -0.47 31.98
C PRO A 10 4.35 0.30 32.68
N ILE A 11 4.15 1.58 32.90
CA ILE A 11 5.09 2.44 33.64
C ILE A 11 4.38 2.94 34.88
N GLU A 12 4.93 2.67 36.04
CA GLU A 12 4.47 3.18 37.34
C GLU A 12 5.41 4.29 37.79
N LEU A 13 4.87 5.47 38.03
CA LEU A 13 5.62 6.64 38.50
C LEU A 13 5.04 7.07 39.85
N GLU A 14 5.86 7.09 40.89
CA GLU A 14 5.51 7.71 42.16
C GLU A 14 5.82 9.21 42.11
N ILE A 15 4.75 10.03 42.09
CA ILE A 15 4.86 11.48 41.94
C ILE A 15 4.32 12.16 43.21
N ASN A 16 5.16 12.91 43.88
CA ASN A 16 4.81 13.68 45.05
C ASN A 16 4.16 15.02 44.64
N CYS A 17 2.84 15.14 44.73
CA CYS A 17 2.11 16.31 44.27
C CYS A 17 0.84 16.53 45.11
N GLN A 18 0.23 17.71 44.95
CA GLN A 18 -0.97 18.09 45.78
C GLN A 18 -2.30 17.72 45.14
N SER A 19 -2.32 17.33 43.88
CA SER A 19 -3.54 16.97 43.17
C SER A 19 -3.33 15.92 42.07
N LYS A 20 -4.39 15.14 41.77
CA LYS A 20 -4.39 14.16 40.69
C LYS A 20 -4.06 14.78 39.33
N LYS A 21 -4.55 16.03 39.10
CA LYS A 21 -4.28 16.74 37.85
C LYS A 21 -2.78 17.05 37.73
N GLU A 22 -2.20 17.58 38.81
CA GLU A 22 -0.76 17.87 38.85
C GLU A 22 0.08 16.61 38.66
N ALA A 23 -0.33 15.46 39.23
CA ALA A 23 0.34 14.18 39.02
C ALA A 23 0.31 13.76 37.55
N LEU A 24 -0.82 13.88 36.86
CA LEU A 24 -0.95 13.52 35.46
C LEU A 24 -0.17 14.46 34.54
N ASP A 25 -0.20 15.76 34.83
CA ASP A 25 0.55 16.76 34.08
C ASP A 25 2.06 16.52 34.23
N THR A 26 2.52 16.24 35.45
CA THR A 26 3.91 15.93 35.75
C THR A 26 4.34 14.61 35.08
N ALA A 27 3.53 13.55 35.18
CA ALA A 27 3.82 12.27 34.52
C ALA A 27 3.92 12.44 33.00
N THR A 28 3.02 13.23 32.40
CA THR A 28 3.05 13.53 30.98
C THR A 28 4.32 14.26 30.58
N THR A 29 4.73 15.25 31.38
CA THR A 29 5.97 16.00 31.16
C THR A 29 7.19 15.09 31.24
N ILE A 30 7.29 14.26 32.28
CA ILE A 30 8.37 13.29 32.46
C ILE A 30 8.47 12.36 31.25
N LEU A 31 7.35 11.81 30.79
CA LEU A 31 7.32 10.90 29.65
C LEU A 31 7.63 11.58 28.31
N GLN A 32 7.28 12.86 28.15
CA GLN A 32 7.58 13.63 26.92
C GLN A 32 9.01 14.17 26.91
N GLU A 33 9.54 14.57 28.04
CA GLU A 33 10.86 15.20 28.16
C GLU A 33 12.01 14.20 28.35
N GLN A 34 11.76 12.91 28.35
CA GLN A 34 12.76 11.83 28.49
C GLN A 34 14.05 12.02 27.71
N ARG A 35 14.05 12.84 26.71
CA ARG A 35 15.23 13.10 25.88
C ARG A 35 16.30 13.96 26.58
N TYR A 36 15.98 14.57 27.71
CA TYR A 36 16.78 15.68 28.25
C TYR A 36 17.17 15.57 29.72
N ASP A 37 16.57 14.69 30.51
CA ASP A 37 16.84 14.62 31.92
C ASP A 37 17.29 13.23 32.36
N GLY A 38 18.56 13.11 32.77
CA GLY A 38 19.21 11.82 32.99
C GLY A 38 18.59 10.96 34.10
N ASP A 39 17.95 11.56 35.10
CA ASP A 39 17.41 10.81 36.24
C ASP A 39 16.12 10.05 35.88
N TYR A 40 15.26 10.61 35.00
CA TYR A 40 14.03 9.94 34.57
C TYR A 40 14.24 8.95 33.44
N ALA A 41 15.28 9.13 32.62
CA ALA A 41 15.64 8.17 31.58
C ALA A 41 16.02 6.81 32.16
N SER A 42 16.68 6.79 33.34
CA SER A 42 17.02 5.55 34.03
C SER A 42 15.77 4.82 34.54
N ILE A 43 14.84 5.54 35.14
CA ILE A 43 13.57 4.95 35.67
C ILE A 43 12.76 4.29 34.53
N VAL A 44 12.66 4.95 33.39
CA VAL A 44 11.95 4.39 32.24
C VAL A 44 12.70 3.19 31.67
N ALA A 45 14.03 3.24 31.59
CA ALA A 45 14.84 2.11 31.17
C ALA A 45 14.64 0.90 32.10
N ASP A 46 14.66 1.12 33.42
CA ASP A 46 14.44 0.08 34.42
C ASP A 46 13.03 -0.52 34.32
N CYS A 47 12.00 0.32 34.07
CA CYS A 47 10.64 -0.14 33.83
C CYS A 47 10.52 -1.01 32.58
N ILE A 48 11.19 -0.61 31.48
CA ILE A 48 11.23 -1.38 30.24
C ILE A 48 11.93 -2.72 30.47
N GLU A 49 13.11 -2.72 31.12
CA GLU A 49 13.83 -3.94 31.42
C GLU A 49 13.02 -4.88 32.31
N SER A 50 12.42 -4.35 33.37
CA SER A 50 11.56 -5.12 34.27
C SER A 50 10.34 -5.71 33.56
N ALA A 51 9.69 -4.94 32.68
CA ALA A 51 8.56 -5.39 31.90
C ALA A 51 8.95 -6.49 30.89
N LEU A 52 10.10 -6.38 30.26
CA LEU A 52 10.64 -7.41 29.35
C LEU A 52 10.94 -8.71 30.10
N VAL A 53 11.59 -8.61 31.26
CA VAL A 53 11.94 -9.78 32.10
C VAL A 53 10.71 -10.46 32.64
N SER A 54 9.70 -9.70 33.07
CA SER A 54 8.43 -10.25 33.61
C SER A 54 7.50 -10.77 32.53
N GLY A 55 7.75 -10.51 31.26
CA GLY A 55 6.86 -10.85 30.15
C GLY A 55 5.57 -10.03 30.12
N SER A 56 5.55 -8.87 30.83
CA SER A 56 4.38 -7.99 30.87
C SER A 56 4.28 -7.03 29.67
N VAL A 57 5.28 -7.06 28.78
CA VAL A 57 5.25 -6.30 27.52
C VAL A 57 4.37 -6.98 26.51
N ASN A 58 3.35 -6.28 26.07
CA ASN A 58 2.54 -6.73 24.95
C ASN A 58 3.08 -6.14 23.66
N MET A 59 3.71 -6.98 22.83
CA MET A 59 4.26 -6.60 21.55
C MET A 59 3.42 -7.18 20.43
N THR A 60 3.05 -6.32 19.50
CA THR A 60 2.40 -6.72 18.24
C THR A 60 3.28 -6.25 17.09
N ALA A 61 3.50 -7.12 16.12
CA ALA A 61 4.12 -6.76 14.87
C ALA A 61 3.05 -6.75 13.77
N THR A 62 3.01 -5.70 12.99
CA THR A 62 2.10 -5.58 11.86
C THR A 62 2.94 -5.35 10.62
N ASP A 63 2.76 -6.21 9.64
CA ASP A 63 3.27 -5.98 8.30
C ASP A 63 2.44 -4.85 7.65
N ASN A 64 3.13 -3.79 7.23
CA ASN A 64 2.46 -2.63 6.65
C ASN A 64 1.88 -2.95 5.27
N HIS A 65 2.52 -3.84 4.50
CA HIS A 65 2.01 -4.29 3.21
C HIS A 65 0.78 -5.16 3.41
N GLU A 66 0.85 -6.14 4.30
CA GLU A 66 -0.29 -7.01 4.63
C GLU A 66 -1.49 -6.20 5.15
N ALA A 67 -1.26 -5.24 6.03
CA ALA A 67 -2.32 -4.38 6.54
C ALA A 67 -3.01 -3.58 5.42
N LEU A 68 -2.23 -3.01 4.49
CA LEU A 68 -2.75 -2.31 3.33
C LEU A 68 -3.54 -3.23 2.40
N VAL A 69 -3.00 -4.40 2.08
CA VAL A 69 -3.67 -5.39 1.23
C VAL A 69 -5.00 -5.81 1.83
N ASN A 70 -5.05 -6.06 3.14
CA ASN A 70 -6.28 -6.37 3.84
C ASN A 70 -7.30 -5.22 3.78
N GLU A 71 -6.84 -3.97 3.85
CA GLU A 71 -7.69 -2.79 3.67
C GLU A 71 -8.25 -2.71 2.25
N LEU A 72 -7.42 -2.87 1.23
CA LEU A 72 -7.83 -2.87 -0.18
C LEU A 72 -8.80 -4.02 -0.47
N ARG A 73 -8.51 -5.22 0.03
CA ARG A 73 -9.37 -6.40 -0.10
C ARG A 73 -10.75 -6.18 0.56
N ALA A 74 -10.79 -5.55 1.72
CA ALA A 74 -12.05 -5.23 2.41
C ALA A 74 -12.89 -4.22 1.62
N LYS A 75 -12.25 -3.23 1.04
CA LYS A 75 -12.93 -2.20 0.22
C LYS A 75 -13.33 -2.71 -1.15
N ARG A 76 -12.47 -3.48 -1.82
CA ARG A 76 -12.60 -3.91 -3.22
C ARG A 76 -12.94 -2.81 -4.22
N LYS A 77 -12.62 -1.57 -3.88
CA LYS A 77 -12.97 -0.38 -4.65
C LYS A 77 -11.81 0.61 -4.69
N ILE A 78 -11.58 1.16 -5.86
CA ILE A 78 -10.59 2.20 -6.11
C ILE A 78 -11.30 3.49 -6.49
N SER A 79 -11.02 4.56 -5.77
CA SER A 79 -11.54 5.89 -6.05
C SER A 79 -10.82 6.55 -7.23
N ILE A 80 -11.45 7.57 -7.81
CA ILE A 80 -10.80 8.42 -8.84
C ILE A 80 -9.49 9.05 -8.34
N LYS A 81 -9.39 9.36 -7.04
CA LYS A 81 -8.18 9.92 -6.44
C LYS A 81 -7.04 8.93 -6.46
N ASP A 82 -7.31 7.68 -6.06
CA ASP A 82 -6.31 6.62 -6.01
C ASP A 82 -5.89 6.24 -7.44
N MET A 83 -6.86 6.14 -8.36
CA MET A 83 -6.58 5.87 -9.77
C MET A 83 -5.69 6.95 -10.40
N ASN A 84 -5.94 8.22 -10.12
CA ASN A 84 -5.10 9.33 -10.57
C ASN A 84 -3.68 9.29 -9.97
N ALA A 85 -3.51 8.72 -8.78
CA ALA A 85 -2.18 8.49 -8.21
C ALA A 85 -1.47 7.35 -8.95
N PHE A 86 -2.14 6.24 -9.20
CA PHE A 86 -1.57 5.10 -9.95
C PHE A 86 -1.24 5.45 -11.41
N LEU A 87 -2.04 6.27 -12.07
CA LEU A 87 -1.73 6.76 -13.43
C LEU A 87 -0.49 7.67 -13.49
N LYS A 88 0.03 8.15 -12.36
CA LYS A 88 1.33 8.85 -12.30
C LYS A 88 2.50 7.88 -12.17
N CYS A 89 2.29 6.66 -11.69
CA CYS A 89 3.30 5.64 -11.60
C CYS A 89 3.76 5.24 -13.01
N LYS A 90 5.04 4.89 -13.17
CA LYS A 90 5.53 4.37 -14.46
C LYS A 90 4.94 2.98 -14.71
N ILE A 91 4.76 2.65 -15.97
CA ILE A 91 4.58 1.24 -16.37
C ILE A 91 5.93 0.56 -16.30
N ASP A 92 5.99 -0.62 -15.71
CA ASP A 92 7.22 -1.41 -15.69
C ASP A 92 7.48 -2.00 -17.07
N LYS A 93 8.54 -1.54 -17.71
CA LYS A 93 8.94 -2.04 -19.03
C LYS A 93 9.78 -3.31 -18.99
N ASN A 94 10.29 -3.65 -17.81
CA ASN A 94 11.12 -4.84 -17.61
C ASN A 94 10.28 -6.05 -17.26
N ASP A 95 9.04 -5.82 -16.88
CA ASP A 95 8.06 -6.85 -16.64
C ASP A 95 7.36 -7.15 -17.96
N ASP A 96 7.33 -8.42 -18.35
CA ASP A 96 6.75 -8.83 -19.62
C ASP A 96 5.25 -8.46 -19.62
N MET A 97 4.86 -7.76 -20.69
CA MET A 97 3.45 -7.50 -20.94
C MET A 97 2.76 -8.85 -21.14
N MET A 98 1.80 -9.17 -20.28
CA MET A 98 1.10 -10.42 -20.37
C MET A 98 -0.11 -10.29 -21.29
N PHE A 99 -0.14 -11.12 -22.34
CA PHE A 99 -1.29 -11.30 -23.21
C PHE A 99 -2.08 -12.51 -22.76
N ASP A 100 -3.37 -12.33 -22.67
CA ASP A 100 -4.36 -13.38 -22.47
C ASP A 100 -5.39 -13.27 -23.60
N ASP A 101 -6.11 -14.32 -23.91
CA ASP A 101 -7.18 -14.34 -24.95
C ASP A 101 -8.22 -13.23 -24.81
N ASN A 102 -8.28 -12.58 -23.65
CA ASN A 102 -9.30 -11.63 -23.29
C ASN A 102 -8.77 -10.24 -22.91
N TYR A 103 -7.50 -10.09 -22.56
CA TYR A 103 -6.97 -8.81 -22.05
C TYR A 103 -5.46 -8.67 -22.25
N ILE A 104 -5.02 -7.41 -22.20
CA ILE A 104 -3.61 -7.03 -22.03
C ILE A 104 -3.41 -6.60 -20.60
N ASN A 105 -2.43 -7.19 -19.92
CA ASN A 105 -2.01 -6.82 -18.57
C ASN A 105 -0.70 -6.03 -18.61
N VAL A 106 -0.62 -4.95 -17.86
CA VAL A 106 0.60 -4.19 -17.63
C VAL A 106 0.77 -3.88 -16.16
N ASN A 107 1.96 -4.11 -15.64
CA ASN A 107 2.31 -3.81 -14.26
C ASN A 107 2.81 -2.37 -14.11
N LEU A 108 2.42 -1.73 -13.01
CA LEU A 108 3.00 -0.46 -12.62
C LEU A 108 4.30 -0.70 -11.85
N TRP A 109 5.26 0.21 -12.04
CA TRP A 109 6.55 0.16 -11.35
C TRP A 109 6.36 0.19 -9.83
N MET A 110 6.72 -0.89 -9.14
CA MET A 110 6.40 -1.10 -7.72
C MET A 110 6.92 0.01 -6.81
N MET A 111 8.10 0.58 -7.06
CA MET A 111 8.63 1.69 -6.25
C MET A 111 7.79 2.97 -6.34
N ASP A 112 7.12 3.21 -7.47
CA ASP A 112 6.20 4.32 -7.63
C ASP A 112 4.85 4.01 -6.97
N VAL A 113 4.42 2.74 -7.03
CA VAL A 113 3.20 2.24 -6.34
C VAL A 113 3.36 2.36 -4.84
N ASP A 114 4.47 1.90 -4.26
CA ASP A 114 4.74 2.03 -2.82
C ASP A 114 4.63 3.47 -2.35
N LYS A 115 5.25 4.41 -3.10
CA LYS A 115 5.13 5.85 -2.81
C LYS A 115 3.69 6.36 -2.91
N ALA A 116 2.94 5.92 -3.92
CA ALA A 116 1.55 6.33 -4.11
C ALA A 116 0.64 5.82 -2.98
N LEU A 117 0.97 4.67 -2.41
CA LEU A 117 0.27 4.05 -1.29
C LEU A 117 0.78 4.53 0.08
N GLY A 118 1.84 5.34 0.11
CA GLY A 118 2.46 5.80 1.36
C GLY A 118 3.26 4.72 2.09
N LEU A 119 3.67 3.68 1.37
CA LEU A 119 4.55 2.64 1.86
C LEU A 119 6.01 3.05 1.73
N ASP A 120 6.86 2.41 2.50
CA ASP A 120 8.29 2.52 2.27
C ASP A 120 8.65 1.80 0.98
N VAL A 121 9.52 2.45 0.20
CA VAL A 121 9.95 1.92 -1.08
C VAL A 121 10.65 0.57 -0.87
N CYS A 122 10.13 -0.45 -1.55
CA CYS A 122 10.71 -1.78 -1.55
C CYS A 122 12.15 -1.75 -2.05
N THR A 123 13.05 -2.44 -1.39
CA THR A 123 14.40 -2.65 -1.85
C THR A 123 14.51 -4.05 -2.43
N SER A 124 15.50 -4.29 -3.28
CA SER A 124 15.71 -5.56 -4.00
C SER A 124 15.83 -6.82 -3.11
N ASP A 125 15.92 -6.65 -1.81
CA ASP A 125 16.05 -7.74 -0.85
C ASP A 125 14.71 -8.11 -0.18
N ASN A 126 13.61 -7.47 -0.58
CA ASN A 126 12.28 -7.74 -0.04
C ASN A 126 11.51 -8.68 -0.97
N ASP A 127 11.20 -9.86 -0.47
CA ASP A 127 10.35 -10.84 -1.15
C ASP A 127 8.85 -10.50 -1.08
N GLU A 128 8.48 -9.43 -0.39
CA GLU A 128 7.09 -8.99 -0.22
C GLU A 128 6.89 -7.63 -0.87
N TYR A 129 5.99 -7.55 -1.83
CA TYR A 129 5.64 -6.33 -2.55
C TYR A 129 4.17 -6.30 -2.93
N VAL A 130 3.65 -5.11 -3.15
CA VAL A 130 2.32 -4.91 -3.74
C VAL A 130 2.51 -4.48 -5.19
N THR A 131 2.01 -5.27 -6.11
CA THR A 131 1.96 -4.89 -7.52
C THR A 131 0.55 -4.46 -7.88
N ILE A 132 0.44 -3.35 -8.58
CA ILE A 132 -0.80 -2.87 -9.20
C ILE A 132 -0.68 -3.09 -10.70
N SER A 133 -1.58 -3.92 -11.21
CA SER A 133 -1.69 -4.21 -12.64
C SER A 133 -2.91 -3.51 -13.22
N LEU A 134 -2.81 -3.10 -14.47
CA LEU A 134 -3.91 -2.55 -15.25
C LEU A 134 -4.23 -3.54 -16.37
N ASN A 135 -5.43 -4.09 -16.34
CA ASN A 135 -5.94 -5.00 -17.36
C ASN A 135 -6.81 -4.21 -18.33
N TRP A 136 -6.50 -4.29 -19.61
CA TRP A 136 -7.33 -3.73 -20.66
C TRP A 136 -8.03 -4.83 -21.45
N TYR A 137 -9.36 -4.73 -21.55
CA TYR A 137 -10.24 -5.71 -22.19
C TYR A 137 -10.80 -5.14 -23.49
N PRO A 138 -10.26 -5.48 -24.67
CA PRO A 138 -10.69 -4.91 -25.97
C PRO A 138 -12.15 -5.16 -26.27
N LYS A 139 -12.65 -6.35 -25.92
CA LYS A 139 -14.04 -6.75 -26.18
C LYS A 139 -15.06 -6.21 -25.16
N ALA A 140 -14.60 -5.54 -24.10
CA ALA A 140 -15.51 -4.96 -23.11
C ALA A 140 -16.36 -3.83 -23.69
N ALA A 141 -15.84 -3.10 -24.67
CA ALA A 141 -16.60 -2.06 -25.38
C ALA A 141 -17.87 -2.60 -26.10
N GLU A 142 -17.93 -3.89 -26.40
CA GLU A 142 -19.07 -4.57 -27.01
C GLU A 142 -20.20 -4.87 -25.98
N HIS A 143 -19.92 -4.69 -24.68
CA HIS A 143 -20.83 -5.03 -23.61
C HIS A 143 -21.21 -3.78 -22.79
N PRO A 144 -22.49 -3.37 -22.76
CA PRO A 144 -22.92 -2.10 -22.19
C PRO A 144 -22.64 -1.90 -20.70
N ASN A 145 -22.34 -2.97 -19.98
CA ASN A 145 -22.08 -2.93 -18.52
C ASN A 145 -20.63 -3.30 -18.13
N LYS A 146 -19.75 -3.50 -19.11
CA LYS A 146 -18.34 -3.81 -18.83
C LYS A 146 -17.46 -2.61 -19.12
N ARG A 147 -16.49 -2.39 -18.26
CA ARG A 147 -15.46 -1.37 -18.44
C ARG A 147 -14.25 -1.97 -19.14
N GLU A 148 -13.62 -1.19 -20.02
CA GLU A 148 -12.46 -1.64 -20.78
C GLU A 148 -11.23 -1.82 -19.90
N ILE A 149 -11.11 -1.12 -18.77
CA ILE A 149 -9.99 -1.29 -17.85
C ILE A 149 -10.45 -1.74 -16.48
N ASN A 150 -9.62 -2.56 -15.85
CA ASN A 150 -9.76 -3.02 -14.49
C ASN A 150 -8.41 -2.93 -13.78
N ILE A 151 -8.43 -2.87 -12.46
CA ILE A 151 -7.23 -2.91 -11.63
C ILE A 151 -7.16 -4.26 -10.95
N PHE A 152 -5.98 -4.86 -11.04
CA PHE A 152 -5.65 -6.09 -10.39
C PHE A 152 -4.54 -5.85 -9.37
N VAL A 153 -4.73 -6.30 -8.14
CA VAL A 153 -3.75 -6.19 -7.07
C VAL A 153 -3.14 -7.54 -6.82
N ILE A 154 -1.83 -7.60 -6.91
CA ILE A 154 -1.03 -8.77 -6.56
C ILE A 154 -0.27 -8.44 -5.29
N TYR A 155 -0.36 -9.32 -4.30
CA TYR A 155 0.43 -9.23 -3.08
C TYR A 155 1.29 -10.48 -2.94
N ALA A 156 2.57 -10.31 -3.02
CA ALA A 156 3.67 -11.24 -2.87
C ALA A 156 3.39 -12.72 -3.16
N GLU A 157 4.24 -13.37 -3.91
CA GLU A 157 4.17 -14.80 -4.28
C GLU A 157 3.91 -15.74 -3.09
N THR A 158 4.27 -15.34 -1.88
CA THR A 158 4.17 -16.17 -0.67
C THR A 158 2.74 -16.35 -0.16
N TYR A 159 1.82 -15.43 -0.48
CA TYR A 159 0.46 -15.43 0.10
C TYR A 159 -0.66 -15.65 -0.93
N GLY A 160 -0.37 -15.60 -2.23
CA GLY A 160 -1.30 -15.94 -3.30
C GLY A 160 -2.60 -15.12 -3.31
N ASP A 161 -2.52 -13.88 -2.89
CA ASP A 161 -3.69 -13.04 -2.63
C ASP A 161 -3.93 -12.01 -3.73
N ASP A 162 -4.29 -12.51 -4.90
CA ASP A 162 -4.63 -11.69 -6.06
C ASP A 162 -6.11 -11.35 -6.05
N PHE A 163 -6.45 -10.12 -6.38
CA PHE A 163 -7.87 -9.73 -6.49
C PHE A 163 -8.10 -8.52 -7.39
N ASP A 164 -9.26 -8.53 -8.05
CA ASP A 164 -9.75 -7.41 -8.84
C ASP A 164 -10.34 -6.31 -7.96
N MET A 165 -10.13 -5.07 -8.39
CA MET A 165 -10.69 -3.87 -7.76
C MET A 165 -11.70 -3.20 -8.69
N GLU A 166 -12.89 -2.92 -8.17
CA GLU A 166 -13.89 -2.14 -8.88
C GLU A 166 -13.51 -0.65 -8.91
N LEU A 167 -13.61 -0.02 -10.08
CA LEU A 167 -13.40 1.41 -10.22
C LEU A 167 -14.65 2.18 -9.76
N GLU A 168 -14.56 2.81 -8.58
CA GLU A 168 -15.63 3.62 -8.00
C GLU A 168 -15.57 5.05 -8.55
N MET A 169 -16.10 5.23 -9.76
CA MET A 169 -16.15 6.51 -10.47
C MET A 169 -17.31 6.57 -11.45
N ASN A 170 -17.78 7.78 -11.73
CA ASN A 170 -18.81 7.99 -12.74
C ASN A 170 -18.25 7.84 -14.17
N ASP A 171 -19.14 7.83 -15.17
CA ASP A 171 -18.74 7.57 -16.56
C ASP A 171 -17.80 8.64 -17.14
N ALA A 172 -17.94 9.90 -16.75
CA ALA A 172 -17.08 10.98 -17.23
C ALA A 172 -15.66 10.87 -16.62
N GLU A 173 -15.57 10.54 -15.33
CA GLU A 173 -14.32 10.26 -14.65
C GLU A 173 -13.64 9.04 -15.26
N TYR A 174 -14.42 7.98 -15.50
CA TYR A 174 -13.92 6.76 -16.13
C TYR A 174 -13.37 7.01 -17.54
N ALA A 175 -14.10 7.76 -18.37
CA ALA A 175 -13.63 8.11 -19.72
C ALA A 175 -12.29 8.86 -19.68
N THR A 176 -12.09 9.74 -18.70
CA THR A 176 -10.82 10.45 -18.49
C THR A 176 -9.71 9.48 -18.11
N VAL A 177 -9.96 8.61 -17.15
CA VAL A 177 -9.01 7.59 -16.69
C VAL A 177 -8.60 6.65 -17.83
N LEU A 178 -9.55 6.18 -18.61
CA LEU A 178 -9.30 5.33 -19.78
C LEU A 178 -8.44 6.03 -20.82
N ALA A 179 -8.74 7.30 -21.13
CA ALA A 179 -7.95 8.09 -22.08
C ALA A 179 -6.51 8.32 -21.57
N ASP A 180 -6.36 8.63 -20.30
CA ASP A 180 -5.04 8.83 -19.66
C ASP A 180 -4.24 7.52 -19.65
N PHE A 181 -4.86 6.39 -19.38
CA PHE A 181 -4.22 5.08 -19.45
C PHE A 181 -3.76 4.74 -20.88
N LYS A 182 -4.64 4.86 -21.87
CA LYS A 182 -4.28 4.61 -23.28
C LYS A 182 -3.15 5.51 -23.76
N LYS A 183 -3.17 6.78 -23.36
CA LYS A 183 -2.08 7.72 -23.67
C LYS A 183 -0.78 7.27 -23.01
N LYS A 184 -0.81 6.97 -21.71
CA LYS A 184 0.36 6.52 -20.96
C LYS A 184 0.97 5.25 -21.57
N PHE A 185 0.12 4.29 -21.92
CA PHE A 185 0.54 3.05 -22.59
C PHE A 185 1.27 3.35 -23.89
N LYS A 186 0.67 4.17 -24.76
CA LYS A 186 1.28 4.58 -26.03
C LYS A 186 2.61 5.31 -25.84
N ASP A 187 2.68 6.23 -24.87
CA ASP A 187 3.90 6.97 -24.55
C ASP A 187 5.00 6.03 -24.04
N THR A 188 4.62 4.91 -23.40
CA THR A 188 5.55 3.93 -22.85
C THR A 188 6.06 2.96 -23.91
N PHE A 189 5.18 2.40 -24.75
CA PHE A 189 5.51 1.33 -25.70
C PHE A 189 5.65 1.78 -27.14
N GLY A 190 5.24 3.02 -27.46
CA GLY A 190 5.28 3.57 -28.81
C GLY A 190 4.13 3.12 -29.73
N LYS A 191 3.29 2.18 -29.28
CA LYS A 191 2.13 1.65 -29.98
C LYS A 191 0.88 1.78 -29.11
N SER A 192 -0.31 1.82 -29.72
CA SER A 192 -1.56 1.79 -28.95
C SER A 192 -1.87 0.37 -28.45
N LEU A 193 -2.75 0.26 -27.46
CA LEU A 193 -3.25 -1.03 -26.98
C LEU A 193 -3.92 -1.82 -28.13
N GLU A 194 -4.68 -1.13 -28.95
CA GLU A 194 -5.36 -1.70 -30.11
C GLU A 194 -4.40 -2.22 -31.16
N ASP A 195 -3.29 -1.50 -31.44
CA ASP A 195 -2.27 -1.93 -32.39
C ASP A 195 -1.60 -3.22 -31.93
N ILE A 196 -1.21 -3.26 -30.65
CA ILE A 196 -0.54 -4.43 -30.08
C ILE A 196 -1.51 -5.63 -30.05
N TRP A 197 -2.75 -5.40 -29.63
CA TRP A 197 -3.77 -6.47 -29.60
C TRP A 197 -3.98 -7.12 -30.98
N ASN A 198 -4.05 -6.31 -32.03
CA ASN A 198 -4.27 -6.82 -33.38
C ASN A 198 -3.05 -7.58 -33.91
N GLU A 199 -1.82 -7.12 -33.62
CA GLU A 199 -0.60 -7.79 -34.02
C GLU A 199 -0.52 -9.21 -33.42
N GLU A 200 -0.75 -9.34 -32.12
CA GLU A 200 -0.68 -10.64 -31.44
C GLU A 200 -1.83 -11.59 -31.89
N SER A 201 -3.04 -11.05 -32.12
CA SER A 201 -4.17 -11.85 -32.59
C SER A 201 -4.02 -12.36 -34.03
N GLU A 202 -3.10 -11.82 -34.82
CA GLU A 202 -2.80 -12.26 -36.20
C GLU A 202 -1.69 -13.34 -36.24
N GLU A 203 -0.93 -13.54 -35.14
CA GLU A 203 0.14 -14.54 -35.07
C GLU A 203 -0.34 -15.92 -34.58
N GLU A 204 -1.59 -16.05 -34.09
CA GLU A 204 -2.25 -17.32 -33.76
C GLU A 204 -3.03 -17.91 -34.95
#